data_1406adab162f20dcc84afbbedeef0b14
#
_entry.id   1406adab162f20dcc84afbbedeef0b14
#
_cell.length_a   1.000
_cell.length_b   1.000
_cell.length_c   1.000
_cell.angle_alpha   90.00
_cell.angle_beta   90.00
_cell.angle_gamma   90.00
#
_symmetry.space_group_name_H-M   'P 1'
#
loop_
_entity.id
_entity.type
_entity.pdbx_description
1 polymer ?
#
loop_
_entity_poly.entity_id
_entity_poly.type
_entity_poly.pdbx_seq_one_letter_code
_entity_poly.pdbx_strand_id
1 'polypeptide(L)'
;YFLDRPRLKRGLPAAVAAGALIGAGEGLGVWGYQVVHAKEADEWGFRGLARSEAIGSTLGAAGGLALGYFQSPSPKSSLLLSSSVLWGTAVGSMFGYGSTSANQGYGRSNDGAGLGGLIGFNVGLAAAAGLSAVYIPSYKSLAAMWLGGGIGFAASLPVYLLYARDGGPPAKRGLIFSGVTTTLGIGAGALFTFGSQDSASADTRPRFARIYGFSPFSVERGAGVAVTGELQ
;
A
#
# COMPACT_ATOMS: atom_id res chain seq x y z
N TYR A 1 8.98 -30.02 9.94
CA TYR A 1 10.00 -30.30 8.89
C TYR A 1 10.52 -29.00 8.23
N PHE A 2 9.70 -27.97 8.09
CA PHE A 2 10.13 -26.67 7.59
C PHE A 2 10.85 -25.80 8.66
N LEU A 3 10.56 -26.02 9.92
CA LEU A 3 11.15 -25.28 11.04
C LEU A 3 12.57 -25.74 11.41
N ASP A 4 12.94 -26.96 10.98
CA ASP A 4 14.25 -27.54 11.28
C ASP A 4 15.37 -27.16 10.27
N ARG A 5 15.07 -26.39 9.23
CA ARG A 5 16.09 -25.92 8.30
C ARG A 5 16.66 -24.57 8.74
N PRO A 6 17.89 -24.50 9.21
CA PRO A 6 18.46 -23.30 9.84
C PRO A 6 18.77 -22.14 8.88
N ARG A 7 18.35 -22.18 7.60
CA ARG A 7 18.68 -21.11 6.64
C ARG A 7 17.54 -20.87 5.66
N LEU A 8 16.55 -20.08 6.08
CA LEU A 8 15.65 -19.44 5.12
C LEU A 8 16.47 -18.53 4.20
N LYS A 9 16.19 -18.57 2.89
CA LYS A 9 16.82 -17.64 1.94
C LYS A 9 16.53 -16.21 2.37
N ARG A 10 17.57 -15.37 2.38
CA ARG A 10 17.44 -13.93 2.71
C ARG A 10 16.39 -13.31 1.80
N GLY A 11 15.46 -12.59 2.38
CA GLY A 11 14.36 -11.94 1.65
C GLY A 11 13.09 -12.78 1.48
N LEU A 12 13.12 -14.09 1.70
CA LEU A 12 11.93 -14.94 1.58
C LEU A 12 10.78 -14.51 2.49
N PRO A 13 10.99 -14.26 3.81
CA PRO A 13 9.90 -13.80 4.68
C PRO A 13 9.30 -12.46 4.21
N ALA A 14 10.17 -11.53 3.78
CA ALA A 14 9.72 -10.24 3.27
C ALA A 14 8.91 -10.37 1.96
N ALA A 15 9.32 -11.27 1.06
CA ALA A 15 8.60 -11.54 -0.17
C ALA A 15 7.22 -12.16 0.09
N VAL A 16 7.13 -13.11 1.04
CA VAL A 16 5.85 -13.71 1.45
C VAL A 16 4.93 -12.68 2.08
N ALA A 17 5.45 -11.84 2.99
CA ALA A 17 4.66 -10.80 3.65
C ALA A 17 4.17 -9.74 2.65
N ALA A 18 5.05 -9.28 1.74
CA ALA A 18 4.66 -8.35 0.68
C ALA A 18 3.62 -8.96 -0.26
N GLY A 19 3.81 -10.22 -0.66
CA GLY A 19 2.84 -10.93 -1.47
C GLY A 19 1.48 -11.05 -0.80
N ALA A 20 1.45 -11.43 0.49
CA ALA A 20 0.21 -11.50 1.27
C ALA A 20 -0.50 -10.14 1.35
N LEU A 21 0.24 -9.05 1.60
CA LEU A 21 -0.30 -7.69 1.66
C LEU A 21 -0.87 -7.25 0.30
N ILE A 22 -0.13 -7.50 -0.77
CA ILE A 22 -0.56 -7.18 -2.14
C ILE A 22 -1.82 -7.96 -2.48
N GLY A 23 -1.83 -9.27 -2.21
CA GLY A 23 -2.98 -10.11 -2.48
C GLY A 23 -4.21 -9.74 -1.63
N ALA A 24 -4.03 -9.38 -0.36
CA ALA A 24 -5.11 -8.84 0.47
C ALA A 24 -5.66 -7.53 -0.10
N GLY A 25 -4.79 -6.63 -0.54
CA GLY A 25 -5.18 -5.37 -1.18
C GLY A 25 -6.00 -5.59 -2.45
N GLU A 26 -5.63 -6.55 -3.30
CA GLU A 26 -6.43 -6.94 -4.47
C GLU A 26 -7.78 -7.53 -4.05
N GLY A 27 -7.80 -8.40 -3.04
CA GLY A 27 -9.03 -8.97 -2.49
C GLY A 27 -10.00 -7.89 -1.99
N LEU A 28 -9.47 -6.89 -1.26
CA LEU A 28 -10.23 -5.71 -0.83
C LEU A 28 -10.72 -4.88 -2.01
N GLY A 29 -9.88 -4.68 -3.04
CA GLY A 29 -10.24 -3.94 -4.25
C GLY A 29 -11.38 -4.61 -5.01
N VAL A 30 -11.32 -5.92 -5.19
CA VAL A 30 -12.38 -6.72 -5.85
C VAL A 30 -13.68 -6.67 -5.05
N TRP A 31 -13.62 -6.84 -3.74
CA TRP A 31 -14.79 -6.72 -2.88
C TRP A 31 -15.37 -5.30 -2.92
N GLY A 32 -14.54 -4.27 -2.79
CA GLY A 32 -14.98 -2.88 -2.82
C GLY A 32 -15.64 -2.50 -4.15
N TYR A 33 -15.05 -2.93 -5.27
CA TYR A 33 -15.65 -2.75 -6.58
C TYR A 33 -17.03 -3.42 -6.68
N GLN A 34 -17.15 -4.66 -6.19
CA GLN A 34 -18.40 -5.39 -6.23
C GLN A 34 -19.49 -4.72 -5.38
N VAL A 35 -19.18 -4.34 -4.14
CA VAL A 35 -20.13 -3.69 -3.23
C VAL A 35 -20.68 -2.38 -3.82
N VAL A 36 -19.82 -1.63 -4.51
CA VAL A 36 -20.19 -0.33 -5.07
C VAL A 36 -21.00 -0.46 -6.36
N HIS A 37 -20.79 -1.52 -7.15
CA HIS A 37 -21.45 -1.69 -8.45
C HIS A 37 -22.64 -2.66 -8.42
N ALA A 38 -22.74 -3.49 -7.39
CA ALA A 38 -23.85 -4.43 -7.27
C ALA A 38 -25.16 -3.71 -6.88
N LYS A 39 -26.28 -4.32 -7.22
CA LYS A 39 -27.57 -3.95 -6.63
C LYS A 39 -27.59 -4.46 -5.19
N GLU A 40 -28.34 -3.79 -4.30
CA GLU A 40 -28.41 -4.14 -2.88
C GLU A 40 -28.60 -5.63 -2.59
N ALA A 41 -29.42 -6.33 -3.42
CA ALA A 41 -29.66 -7.76 -3.28
C ALA A 41 -28.46 -8.65 -3.61
N ASP A 42 -27.50 -8.14 -4.38
CA ASP A 42 -26.34 -8.89 -4.89
C ASP A 42 -25.02 -8.46 -4.21
N GLU A 43 -25.09 -7.58 -3.21
CA GLU A 43 -23.92 -7.10 -2.50
C GLU A 43 -23.22 -8.21 -1.70
N TRP A 44 -21.92 -8.27 -1.85
CA TRP A 44 -21.08 -9.17 -1.07
C TRP A 44 -20.89 -8.66 0.36
N GLY A 45 -21.74 -8.91 1.25
CA GLY A 45 -21.57 -8.50 2.65
C GLY A 45 -20.21 -8.93 3.24
N PHE A 46 -20.09 -8.91 4.55
CA PHE A 46 -18.85 -9.26 5.27
C PHE A 46 -18.28 -10.64 4.90
N ARG A 47 -19.12 -11.61 4.56
CA ARG A 47 -18.65 -12.94 4.10
C ARG A 47 -17.91 -12.84 2.76
N GLY A 48 -18.36 -11.98 1.86
CA GLY A 48 -17.68 -11.73 0.58
C GLY A 48 -16.32 -11.08 0.80
N LEU A 49 -16.25 -10.06 1.68
CA LEU A 49 -15.00 -9.44 2.10
C LEU A 49 -14.01 -10.47 2.65
N ALA A 50 -14.43 -11.26 3.63
CA ALA A 50 -13.56 -12.26 4.25
C ALA A 50 -13.05 -13.31 3.24
N ARG A 51 -13.89 -13.71 2.27
CA ARG A 51 -13.49 -14.67 1.23
C ARG A 51 -12.51 -14.04 0.24
N SER A 52 -12.79 -12.85 -0.29
CA SER A 52 -11.93 -12.18 -1.26
C SER A 52 -10.55 -11.85 -0.65
N GLU A 53 -10.53 -11.40 0.60
CA GLU A 53 -9.29 -11.12 1.33
C GLU A 53 -8.49 -12.40 1.63
N ALA A 54 -9.16 -13.47 2.09
CA ALA A 54 -8.50 -14.76 2.35
C ALA A 54 -7.93 -15.38 1.08
N ILE A 55 -8.67 -15.35 -0.03
CA ILE A 55 -8.19 -15.85 -1.33
C ILE A 55 -7.04 -14.98 -1.82
N GLY A 56 -7.22 -13.67 -1.83
CA GLY A 56 -6.20 -12.73 -2.30
C GLY A 56 -4.91 -12.86 -1.50
N SER A 57 -4.98 -12.80 -0.16
CA SER A 57 -3.80 -12.92 0.71
C SER A 57 -3.10 -14.27 0.58
N THR A 58 -3.85 -15.36 0.43
CA THR A 58 -3.28 -16.70 0.25
C THR A 58 -2.55 -16.83 -1.08
N LEU A 59 -3.18 -16.39 -2.18
CA LEU A 59 -2.56 -16.39 -3.51
C LEU A 59 -1.36 -15.45 -3.57
N GLY A 60 -1.47 -14.29 -2.97
CA GLY A 60 -0.37 -13.33 -2.86
C GLY A 60 0.79 -13.88 -2.04
N ALA A 61 0.53 -14.51 -0.90
CA ALA A 61 1.57 -15.17 -0.10
C ALA A 61 2.26 -16.31 -0.86
N ALA A 62 1.49 -17.12 -1.57
CA ALA A 62 2.02 -18.20 -2.42
C ALA A 62 2.89 -17.64 -3.56
N GLY A 63 2.45 -16.55 -4.21
CA GLY A 63 3.23 -15.83 -5.20
C GLY A 63 4.52 -15.25 -4.63
N GLY A 64 4.45 -14.62 -3.45
CA GLY A 64 5.61 -14.12 -2.72
C GLY A 64 6.58 -15.23 -2.32
N LEU A 65 6.07 -16.39 -1.91
CA LEU A 65 6.87 -17.58 -1.63
C LEU A 65 7.62 -18.07 -2.87
N ALA A 66 6.91 -18.19 -3.99
CA ALA A 66 7.49 -18.61 -5.27
C ALA A 66 8.59 -17.62 -5.71
N LEU A 67 8.29 -16.33 -5.75
CA LEU A 67 9.28 -15.30 -6.08
C LEU A 67 10.47 -15.30 -5.13
N GLY A 68 10.21 -15.43 -3.83
CA GLY A 68 11.27 -15.52 -2.82
C GLY A 68 12.15 -16.75 -2.98
N TYR A 69 11.57 -17.86 -3.39
CA TYR A 69 12.31 -19.11 -3.63
C TYR A 69 13.16 -19.05 -4.89
N PHE A 70 12.60 -18.59 -6.02
CA PHE A 70 13.28 -18.60 -7.32
C PHE A 70 14.19 -17.40 -7.53
N GLN A 71 13.78 -16.20 -7.13
CA GLN A 71 14.51 -14.95 -7.43
C GLN A 71 15.21 -14.35 -6.21
N SER A 72 14.87 -14.77 -4.99
CA SER A 72 15.44 -14.25 -3.74
C SER A 72 15.45 -12.71 -3.70
N PRO A 73 14.28 -12.04 -3.88
CA PRO A 73 14.22 -10.58 -3.93
C PRO A 73 14.75 -9.97 -2.64
N SER A 74 15.34 -8.80 -2.73
CA SER A 74 15.81 -8.10 -1.55
C SER A 74 14.64 -7.67 -0.66
N PRO A 75 14.79 -7.61 0.67
CA PRO A 75 13.76 -7.06 1.54
C PRO A 75 13.35 -5.63 1.17
N LYS A 76 14.27 -4.86 0.59
CA LYS A 76 14.01 -3.48 0.12
C LYS A 76 13.03 -3.45 -1.05
N SER A 77 13.17 -4.36 -2.03
CA SER A 77 12.22 -4.44 -3.15
C SER A 77 10.83 -4.84 -2.67
N SER A 78 10.73 -5.78 -1.73
CA SER A 78 9.45 -6.15 -1.12
C SER A 78 8.82 -4.97 -0.38
N LEU A 79 9.61 -4.19 0.36
CA LEU A 79 9.13 -2.99 1.05
C LEU A 79 8.71 -1.90 0.06
N LEU A 80 9.47 -1.70 -1.03
CA LEU A 80 9.10 -0.76 -2.09
C LEU A 80 7.75 -1.13 -2.70
N LEU A 81 7.55 -2.39 -3.09
CA LEU A 81 6.29 -2.88 -3.65
C LEU A 81 5.12 -2.64 -2.69
N SER A 82 5.24 -3.07 -1.43
CA SER A 82 4.20 -2.89 -0.43
C SER A 82 3.88 -1.41 -0.16
N SER A 83 4.91 -0.56 -0.08
CA SER A 83 4.74 0.88 0.11
C SER A 83 4.04 1.53 -1.08
N SER A 84 4.40 1.14 -2.29
CA SER A 84 3.86 1.72 -3.51
C SER A 84 2.39 1.37 -3.72
N VAL A 85 1.96 0.15 -3.39
CA VAL A 85 0.53 -0.19 -3.45
C VAL A 85 -0.29 0.56 -2.41
N LEU A 86 0.23 0.76 -1.20
CA LEU A 86 -0.46 1.54 -0.16
C LEU A 86 -0.61 3.00 -0.56
N TRP A 87 0.48 3.65 -0.97
CA TRP A 87 0.43 5.04 -1.43
C TRP A 87 -0.36 5.19 -2.71
N GLY A 88 -0.21 4.25 -3.65
CA GLY A 88 -0.98 4.23 -4.90
C GLY A 88 -2.48 4.17 -4.62
N THR A 89 -2.92 3.30 -3.71
CA THR A 89 -4.32 3.21 -3.28
C THR A 89 -4.81 4.52 -2.67
N ALA A 90 -4.06 5.07 -1.72
CA ALA A 90 -4.45 6.31 -1.03
C ALA A 90 -4.58 7.48 -2.01
N VAL A 91 -3.55 7.71 -2.83
CA VAL A 91 -3.53 8.79 -3.83
C VAL A 91 -4.60 8.56 -4.90
N GLY A 92 -4.74 7.34 -5.39
CA GLY A 92 -5.76 6.97 -6.38
C GLY A 92 -7.18 7.19 -5.84
N SER A 93 -7.45 6.83 -4.58
CA SER A 93 -8.74 7.10 -3.94
C SER A 93 -9.01 8.60 -3.80
N MET A 94 -7.99 9.41 -3.45
CA MET A 94 -8.13 10.86 -3.39
C MET A 94 -8.49 11.46 -4.75
N PHE A 95 -7.82 11.05 -5.82
CA PHE A 95 -8.15 11.49 -7.18
C PHE A 95 -9.53 11.00 -7.62
N GLY A 96 -9.83 9.72 -7.40
CA GLY A 96 -11.11 9.13 -7.78
C GLY A 96 -12.28 9.81 -7.09
N TYR A 97 -12.24 9.93 -5.76
CA TYR A 97 -13.29 10.62 -5.01
C TYR A 97 -13.39 12.11 -5.34
N GLY A 98 -12.24 12.79 -5.42
CA GLY A 98 -12.18 14.22 -5.74
C GLY A 98 -12.73 14.56 -7.13
N SER A 99 -12.66 13.63 -8.08
CA SER A 99 -13.11 13.80 -9.46
C SER A 99 -14.62 13.54 -9.66
N THR A 100 -15.33 12.98 -8.67
CA THR A 100 -16.78 12.74 -8.79
C THR A 100 -17.54 14.05 -8.85
N SER A 101 -18.67 14.11 -9.60
CA SER A 101 -19.46 15.34 -9.71
C SER A 101 -20.12 15.72 -8.37
N ALA A 102 -20.34 17.02 -8.16
CA ALA A 102 -20.88 17.54 -6.91
C ALA A 102 -22.29 17.01 -6.59
N ASN A 103 -23.08 16.74 -7.61
CA ASN A 103 -24.47 16.31 -7.50
C ASN A 103 -24.67 14.79 -7.43
N GLN A 104 -23.58 14.03 -7.35
CA GLN A 104 -23.67 12.58 -7.19
C GLN A 104 -23.94 12.23 -5.74
N GLY A 105 -24.91 11.35 -5.51
CA GLY A 105 -25.18 10.80 -4.18
C GLY A 105 -23.97 10.08 -3.60
N TYR A 106 -24.05 9.74 -2.32
CA TYR A 106 -22.96 9.10 -1.55
C TYR A 106 -22.40 7.84 -2.24
N GLY A 107 -23.27 6.98 -2.78
CA GLY A 107 -22.87 5.77 -3.49
C GLY A 107 -21.93 6.07 -4.66
N ARG A 108 -22.31 6.95 -5.58
CA ARG A 108 -21.47 7.28 -6.74
C ARG A 108 -20.16 7.97 -6.37
N SER A 109 -20.14 8.73 -5.29
CA SER A 109 -18.90 9.32 -4.78
C SER A 109 -17.93 8.24 -4.28
N ASN A 110 -18.46 7.18 -3.64
CA ASN A 110 -17.66 6.03 -3.21
C ASN A 110 -17.17 5.19 -4.39
N ASP A 111 -17.95 5.08 -5.49
CA ASP A 111 -17.52 4.44 -6.74
C ASP A 111 -16.20 5.03 -7.22
N GLY A 112 -16.12 6.36 -7.27
CA GLY A 112 -14.89 7.06 -7.66
C GLY A 112 -13.72 6.76 -6.73
N ALA A 113 -13.94 6.72 -5.41
CA ALA A 113 -12.90 6.39 -4.44
C ALA A 113 -12.42 4.93 -4.59
N GLY A 114 -13.36 3.99 -4.71
CA GLY A 114 -13.06 2.56 -4.87
C GLY A 114 -12.31 2.28 -6.16
N LEU A 115 -12.82 2.76 -7.29
CA LEU A 115 -12.18 2.59 -8.60
C LEU A 115 -10.81 3.30 -8.64
N GLY A 116 -10.74 4.53 -8.15
CA GLY A 116 -9.49 5.28 -8.08
C GLY A 116 -8.44 4.58 -7.22
N GLY A 117 -8.86 4.02 -6.08
CA GLY A 117 -8.00 3.23 -5.21
C GLY A 117 -7.48 1.97 -5.88
N LEU A 118 -8.34 1.21 -6.57
CA LEU A 118 -7.94 0.00 -7.30
C LEU A 118 -6.99 0.33 -8.46
N ILE A 119 -7.27 1.37 -9.24
CA ILE A 119 -6.36 1.84 -10.29
C ILE A 119 -5.02 2.27 -9.69
N GLY A 120 -5.05 3.08 -8.64
CA GLY A 120 -3.85 3.56 -7.97
C GLY A 120 -3.01 2.44 -7.36
N PHE A 121 -3.65 1.41 -6.78
CA PHE A 121 -3.00 0.20 -6.29
C PHE A 121 -2.19 -0.46 -7.41
N ASN A 122 -2.83 -0.75 -8.53
CA ASN A 122 -2.20 -1.44 -9.66
C ASN A 122 -1.13 -0.60 -10.35
N VAL A 123 -1.35 0.71 -10.50
CA VAL A 123 -0.33 1.64 -11.02
C VAL A 123 0.87 1.69 -10.08
N GLY A 124 0.64 1.78 -8.77
CA GLY A 124 1.70 1.75 -7.77
C GLY A 124 2.50 0.45 -7.81
N LEU A 125 1.82 -0.69 -7.93
CA LEU A 125 2.45 -2.00 -8.07
C LEU A 125 3.33 -2.08 -9.33
N ALA A 126 2.76 -1.70 -10.47
CA ALA A 126 3.48 -1.74 -11.75
C ALA A 126 4.70 -0.80 -11.76
N ALA A 127 4.55 0.42 -11.23
CA ALA A 127 5.64 1.39 -11.13
C ALA A 127 6.77 0.88 -10.23
N ALA A 128 6.43 0.30 -9.06
CA ALA A 128 7.42 -0.25 -8.15
C ALA A 128 8.10 -1.50 -8.71
N ALA A 129 7.36 -2.37 -9.41
CA ALA A 129 7.92 -3.53 -10.08
C ALA A 129 8.91 -3.11 -11.18
N GLY A 130 8.53 -2.16 -12.02
CA GLY A 130 9.39 -1.59 -13.06
C GLY A 130 10.63 -0.90 -12.48
N LEU A 131 10.45 -0.09 -11.43
CA LEU A 131 11.58 0.54 -10.73
C LEU A 131 12.51 -0.51 -10.12
N SER A 132 11.98 -1.53 -9.47
CA SER A 132 12.77 -2.61 -8.86
C SER A 132 13.64 -3.38 -9.85
N ALA A 133 13.27 -3.38 -11.14
CA ALA A 133 14.05 -4.03 -12.18
C ALA A 133 15.34 -3.25 -12.54
N VAL A 134 15.34 -1.93 -12.33
CA VAL A 134 16.46 -1.06 -12.70
C VAL A 134 17.15 -0.43 -11.48
N TYR A 135 16.42 -0.18 -10.42
CA TYR A 135 16.91 0.48 -9.22
C TYR A 135 16.11 0.11 -7.97
N ILE A 136 16.80 -0.29 -6.92
CA ILE A 136 16.17 -0.58 -5.62
C ILE A 136 16.60 0.53 -4.64
N PRO A 137 15.66 1.38 -4.19
CA PRO A 137 15.97 2.44 -3.23
C PRO A 137 16.55 1.91 -1.92
N SER A 138 17.40 2.71 -1.26
CA SER A 138 17.88 2.41 0.09
C SER A 138 16.74 2.49 1.12
N TYR A 139 16.90 1.89 2.29
CA TYR A 139 15.94 2.06 3.39
C TYR A 139 15.76 3.53 3.77
N LYS A 140 16.84 4.32 3.71
CA LYS A 140 16.79 5.76 3.94
C LYS A 140 15.91 6.45 2.90
N SER A 141 16.02 6.07 1.63
CA SER A 141 15.19 6.61 0.55
C SER A 141 13.73 6.22 0.73
N LEU A 142 13.45 4.95 1.05
CA LEU A 142 12.08 4.51 1.33
C LEU A 142 11.46 5.26 2.51
N ALA A 143 12.21 5.45 3.60
CA ALA A 143 11.74 6.24 4.74
C ALA A 143 11.50 7.72 4.37
N ALA A 144 12.37 8.31 3.54
CA ALA A 144 12.20 9.68 3.06
C ALA A 144 10.98 9.83 2.13
N MET A 145 10.68 8.83 1.30
CA MET A 145 9.46 8.80 0.48
C MET A 145 8.21 8.76 1.36
N TRP A 146 8.20 7.94 2.42
CA TRP A 146 7.09 7.89 3.38
C TRP A 146 6.90 9.21 4.11
N LEU A 147 7.99 9.80 4.62
CA LEU A 147 7.97 11.08 5.30
C LEU A 147 7.50 12.21 4.35
N GLY A 148 8.04 12.22 3.12
CA GLY A 148 7.67 13.18 2.09
C GLY A 148 6.18 13.08 1.73
N GLY A 149 5.65 11.87 1.56
CA GLY A 149 4.22 11.64 1.34
C GLY A 149 3.36 12.17 2.49
N GLY A 150 3.74 11.88 3.72
CA GLY A 150 3.05 12.39 4.91
C GLY A 150 3.10 13.91 5.02
N ILE A 151 4.25 14.53 4.78
CA ILE A 151 4.40 15.99 4.76
C ILE A 151 3.56 16.61 3.63
N GLY A 152 3.60 16.02 2.43
CA GLY A 152 2.81 16.47 1.28
C GLY A 152 1.32 16.45 1.56
N PHE A 153 0.84 15.36 2.18
CA PHE A 153 -0.55 15.27 2.64
C PHE A 153 -0.88 16.35 3.69
N ALA A 154 -0.07 16.48 4.74
CA ALA A 154 -0.29 17.46 5.80
C ALA A 154 -0.27 18.90 5.27
N ALA A 155 0.63 19.22 4.32
CA ALA A 155 0.70 20.53 3.68
C ALA A 155 -0.56 20.87 2.85
N SER A 156 -1.35 19.89 2.45
CA SER A 156 -2.61 20.11 1.75
C SER A 156 -3.77 20.49 2.66
N LEU A 157 -3.70 20.19 3.95
CA LEU A 157 -4.82 20.38 4.88
C LEU A 157 -5.34 21.83 4.93
N PRO A 158 -4.51 22.89 4.95
CA PRO A 158 -5.00 24.26 4.92
C PRO A 158 -5.83 24.57 3.67
N VAL A 159 -5.41 24.06 2.51
CA VAL A 159 -6.14 24.24 1.24
C VAL A 159 -7.46 23.48 1.26
N TYR A 160 -7.46 22.25 1.80
CA TYR A 160 -8.68 21.47 1.96
C TYR A 160 -9.72 22.19 2.84
N LEU A 161 -9.30 22.85 3.91
CA LEU A 161 -10.17 23.64 4.77
C LEU A 161 -10.80 24.83 4.04
N LEU A 162 -10.08 25.44 3.08
CA LEU A 162 -10.65 26.50 2.24
C LEU A 162 -11.76 25.97 1.32
N TYR A 163 -11.59 24.76 0.80
CA TYR A 163 -12.63 24.09 -0.01
C TYR A 163 -13.84 23.64 0.81
N ALA A 164 -13.67 23.36 2.10
CA ALA A 164 -14.75 22.96 2.99
C ALA A 164 -15.61 24.13 3.49
N ARG A 165 -15.30 25.36 3.10
CA ARG A 165 -15.99 26.57 3.52
C ARG A 165 -17.35 26.73 2.83
N ASP A 166 -18.36 27.25 3.53
CA ASP A 166 -19.68 27.56 2.96
C ASP A 166 -19.55 28.48 1.74
N GLY A 167 -20.19 28.08 0.62
CA GLY A 167 -20.12 28.80 -0.65
C GLY A 167 -18.84 28.56 -1.46
N GLY A 168 -17.94 27.72 -1.00
CA GLY A 168 -16.73 27.32 -1.72
C GLY A 168 -16.98 26.22 -2.76
N PRO A 169 -15.96 25.84 -3.55
CA PRO A 169 -16.01 24.67 -4.40
C PRO A 169 -16.28 23.40 -3.57
N PRO A 170 -16.82 22.32 -4.17
CA PRO A 170 -17.09 21.10 -3.41
C PRO A 170 -15.83 20.60 -2.67
N ALA A 171 -15.95 20.41 -1.34
CA ALA A 171 -14.82 20.04 -0.46
C ALA A 171 -14.01 18.83 -0.96
N LYS A 172 -14.69 17.86 -1.61
CA LYS A 172 -14.04 16.69 -2.21
C LYS A 172 -12.98 17.03 -3.28
N ARG A 173 -13.07 18.17 -3.96
CA ARG A 173 -12.05 18.61 -4.90
C ARG A 173 -10.72 18.95 -4.21
N GLY A 174 -10.75 19.32 -2.94
CA GLY A 174 -9.53 19.49 -2.14
C GLY A 174 -8.69 18.22 -2.05
N LEU A 175 -9.31 17.03 -2.16
CA LEU A 175 -8.59 15.75 -2.19
C LEU A 175 -7.72 15.59 -3.43
N ILE A 176 -8.08 16.18 -4.58
CA ILE A 176 -7.21 16.19 -5.76
C ILE A 176 -5.91 16.91 -5.42
N PHE A 177 -6.02 18.06 -4.75
CA PHE A 177 -4.84 18.80 -4.31
C PHE A 177 -4.01 17.99 -3.31
N SER A 178 -4.67 17.32 -2.35
CA SER A 178 -3.98 16.41 -1.41
C SER A 178 -3.27 15.27 -2.12
N GLY A 179 -3.89 14.66 -3.13
CA GLY A 179 -3.27 13.62 -3.95
C GLY A 179 -2.02 14.13 -4.69
N VAL A 180 -2.10 15.33 -5.28
CA VAL A 180 -0.96 15.97 -5.96
C VAL A 180 0.19 16.23 -5.00
N THR A 181 -0.09 16.92 -3.87
CA THR A 181 0.97 17.26 -2.91
C THR A 181 1.58 16.03 -2.25
N THR A 182 0.79 15.00 -1.97
CA THR A 182 1.28 13.71 -1.48
C THR A 182 2.24 13.07 -2.49
N THR A 183 1.84 13.01 -3.76
CA THR A 183 2.68 12.44 -4.83
C THR A 183 3.97 13.23 -5.00
N LEU A 184 3.89 14.56 -5.02
CA LEU A 184 5.07 15.42 -5.08
C LEU A 184 5.99 15.24 -3.86
N GLY A 185 5.42 15.08 -2.68
CA GLY A 185 6.17 14.81 -1.45
C GLY A 185 6.91 13.48 -1.51
N ILE A 186 6.27 12.40 -1.99
CA ILE A 186 6.91 11.10 -2.21
C ILE A 186 8.06 11.24 -3.20
N GLY A 187 7.82 11.91 -4.34
CA GLY A 187 8.83 12.17 -5.37
C GLY A 187 10.01 12.98 -4.84
N ALA A 188 9.74 14.04 -4.07
CA ALA A 188 10.79 14.83 -3.43
C ALA A 188 11.63 13.99 -2.46
N GLY A 189 10.98 13.18 -1.60
CA GLY A 189 11.69 12.25 -0.71
C GLY A 189 12.61 11.29 -1.46
N ALA A 190 12.15 10.76 -2.59
CA ALA A 190 12.96 9.91 -3.47
C ALA A 190 14.16 10.68 -4.06
N LEU A 191 13.92 11.87 -4.61
CA LEU A 191 14.95 12.68 -5.28
C LEU A 191 16.02 13.17 -4.30
N PHE A 192 15.65 13.68 -3.14
CA PHE A 192 16.62 14.16 -2.14
C PHE A 192 17.51 13.06 -1.56
N THR A 193 17.07 11.82 -1.67
CA THR A 193 17.83 10.66 -1.18
C THR A 193 18.32 9.76 -2.30
N PHE A 194 18.21 10.22 -3.55
CA PHE A 194 18.69 9.47 -4.70
C PHE A 194 20.19 9.19 -4.57
N GLY A 195 20.59 7.96 -4.83
CA GLY A 195 21.99 7.54 -4.66
C GLY A 195 22.45 7.35 -3.21
N SER A 196 21.58 7.60 -2.21
CA SER A 196 21.95 7.30 -0.82
C SER A 196 22.14 5.79 -0.64
N GLN A 197 23.25 5.43 0.02
CA GLN A 197 23.56 4.04 0.38
C GLN A 197 23.16 3.77 1.82
N ASP A 198 22.73 2.54 2.09
CA ASP A 198 22.54 2.09 3.46
C ASP A 198 23.92 1.94 4.10
N SER A 199 24.13 2.53 5.27
CA SER A 199 25.40 2.41 5.99
C SER A 199 25.69 0.93 6.29
N ALA A 200 26.87 0.45 5.91
CA ALA A 200 27.29 -0.94 6.14
C ALA A 200 27.20 -1.34 7.63
N SER A 201 27.33 -0.37 8.52
CA SER A 201 27.20 -0.54 9.97
C SER A 201 25.76 -0.87 10.43
N ALA A 202 24.74 -0.69 9.60
CA ALA A 202 23.39 -1.13 9.94
C ALA A 202 23.22 -2.65 9.85
N ASP A 203 24.13 -3.34 9.17
CA ASP A 203 24.08 -4.79 8.96
C ASP A 203 24.90 -5.58 10.01
N THR A 204 25.76 -4.92 10.80
CA THR A 204 26.72 -5.58 11.68
C THR A 204 26.36 -5.53 13.16
N ARG A 205 25.32 -4.82 13.58
CA ARG A 205 24.88 -4.86 14.98
C ARG A 205 23.97 -6.07 15.21
N PRO A 206 24.28 -6.93 16.19
CA PRO A 206 23.34 -7.99 16.58
C PRO A 206 22.07 -7.30 17.09
N ARG A 207 21.01 -7.39 16.31
CA ARG A 207 19.68 -6.94 16.72
C ARG A 207 18.88 -8.19 17.00
N PHE A 208 18.38 -8.29 18.22
CA PHE A 208 17.56 -9.40 18.68
C PHE A 208 16.30 -9.61 17.80
N ALA A 209 15.87 -8.60 17.08
CA ALA A 209 14.78 -8.69 16.11
C ALA A 209 14.92 -7.64 15.01
N ARG A 210 14.62 -8.01 13.78
CA ARG A 210 14.42 -7.08 12.65
C ARG A 210 12.99 -7.17 12.19
N ILE A 211 12.25 -6.07 12.32
CA ILE A 211 10.88 -5.97 11.83
C ILE A 211 10.95 -5.59 10.35
N TYR A 212 10.33 -6.40 9.49
CA TYR A 212 10.32 -6.20 8.04
C TYR A 212 9.00 -5.67 7.51
N GLY A 213 7.92 -5.80 8.27
CA GLY A 213 6.62 -5.32 7.85
C GLY A 213 5.54 -5.48 8.90
N PHE A 214 4.44 -4.78 8.65
CA PHE A 214 3.20 -4.88 9.40
C PHE A 214 2.09 -5.24 8.43
N SER A 215 1.27 -6.24 8.73
CA SER A 215 0.07 -6.55 7.96
C SER A 215 -1.15 -6.56 8.89
N PRO A 216 -2.21 -5.82 8.55
CA PRO A 216 -3.47 -5.93 9.26
C PRO A 216 -4.10 -7.31 8.97
N PHE A 217 -4.74 -7.89 9.98
CA PHE A 217 -5.57 -9.06 9.81
C PHE A 217 -6.87 -8.89 10.60
N SER A 218 -7.94 -9.48 10.10
CA SER A 218 -9.22 -9.53 10.81
C SER A 218 -9.56 -10.97 11.18
N VAL A 219 -10.10 -11.14 12.35
CA VAL A 219 -10.70 -12.39 12.85
C VAL A 219 -12.16 -12.13 13.17
N GLU A 220 -12.97 -13.19 13.28
CA GLU A 220 -14.44 -13.10 13.45
C GLU A 220 -14.92 -12.11 14.53
N ARG A 221 -14.10 -11.74 15.50
CA ARG A 221 -14.42 -10.82 16.59
C ARG A 221 -13.35 -9.75 16.85
N GLY A 222 -12.51 -9.44 15.87
CA GLY A 222 -11.48 -8.43 16.07
C GLY A 222 -10.63 -8.18 14.83
N ALA A 223 -9.83 -7.12 14.90
CA ALA A 223 -8.79 -6.83 13.95
C ALA A 223 -7.45 -6.79 14.67
N GLY A 224 -6.38 -7.22 14.00
CA GLY A 224 -5.05 -7.23 14.56
C GLY A 224 -4.02 -6.76 13.53
N VAL A 225 -2.80 -6.60 14.00
CA VAL A 225 -1.65 -6.31 13.13
C VAL A 225 -0.63 -7.42 13.34
N ALA A 226 -0.31 -8.14 12.27
CA ALA A 226 0.81 -9.06 12.28
C ALA A 226 2.10 -8.29 12.02
N VAL A 227 3.12 -8.59 12.83
CA VAL A 227 4.46 -8.03 12.69
C VAL A 227 5.34 -9.14 12.13
N THR A 228 5.90 -8.92 10.95
CA THR A 228 6.88 -9.84 10.36
C THR A 228 8.28 -9.35 10.61
N GLY A 229 9.12 -10.23 11.13
CA GLY A 229 10.50 -9.91 11.48
C GLY A 229 11.36 -11.18 11.54
N GLU A 230 12.65 -10.98 11.74
CA GLU A 230 13.64 -12.04 11.98
C GLU A 230 14.12 -11.91 13.41
N LEU A 231 14.06 -12.99 14.17
CA LEU A 231 14.73 -13.13 15.47
C LEU A 231 16.12 -13.72 15.22
N GLN A 232 17.15 -13.06 15.69
CA GLN A 232 18.54 -13.55 15.65
C GLN A 232 18.96 -14.10 16.98
#